data_6730d0760922642e7e668e426ba947ff
#
_entry.id   6730d0760922642e7e668e426ba947ff
#
_cell.length_a   1.000
_cell.length_b   1.000
_cell.length_c   1.000
_cell.angle_alpha   90.00
_cell.angle_beta   90.00
_cell.angle_gamma   90.00
#
_symmetry.space_group_name_H-M   'P 1'
#
loop_
_entity.id
_entity.type
_entity.pdbx_description
1 polymer ?
#
loop_
_entity_poly.entity_id
_entity_poly.type
_entity_poly.pdbx_seq_one_letter_code
_entity_poly.pdbx_strand_id
1 'polypeptide(L)'
;MDLQVEITEPQIRVVEVEGNYGKFAAEPLERGYGVTLGNALRRVLLSSLPGAAVTSVRIDQVQHEFAAIPHVKEDVMEFLLNVKQIRLRALSERPGRLLLEAQGEGRVTAADLKVFGDFEIVNPELHLATLDSPDARLTAEFTVEVGRGYRPAQSDGQGVIGVIPVDAIFSPVRKVNFTVENVRVGQITNYERLVLEVWTDGTITPQDAVAYAAEILERQFARFKGVGRAVVRTTEARTSARILPPHIYSLPIEELNLSLRTYNALKRANITKVGEAVERSDDELLAIRNFGRKSLEELRQRLREKGYLPDEGEAAGSAPLTYTAYPDEPEEEEEG
;
A
#
# COMPACT_ATOMS: atom_id res chain seq x y z
N MET A 1 -11.35 -42.53 9.38
CA MET A 1 -10.94 -41.99 10.71
C MET A 1 -10.51 -40.56 10.47
N ASP A 2 -11.52 -39.69 10.37
CA ASP A 2 -11.29 -38.27 10.09
C ASP A 2 -10.69 -37.63 11.31
N LEU A 3 -9.39 -37.30 11.23
CA LEU A 3 -8.73 -36.43 12.20
C LEU A 3 -9.27 -35.01 11.96
N GLN A 4 -10.38 -34.65 12.61
CA GLN A 4 -10.73 -33.25 12.79
C GLN A 4 -9.60 -32.64 13.66
N VAL A 5 -8.64 -32.02 12.99
CA VAL A 5 -7.72 -31.09 13.65
C VAL A 5 -8.58 -29.90 14.05
N GLU A 6 -8.95 -29.83 15.33
CA GLU A 6 -9.51 -28.60 15.91
C GLU A 6 -8.44 -27.51 15.70
N ILE A 7 -8.60 -26.72 14.64
CA ILE A 7 -7.80 -25.53 14.42
C ILE A 7 -8.23 -24.55 15.50
N THR A 8 -7.47 -24.49 16.59
CA THR A 8 -7.69 -23.49 17.63
C THR A 8 -7.30 -22.14 17.04
N GLU A 9 -8.29 -21.28 16.83
CA GLU A 9 -8.04 -19.93 16.32
C GLU A 9 -7.13 -19.14 17.27
N PRO A 10 -6.08 -18.49 16.76
CA PRO A 10 -5.20 -17.68 17.57
C PRO A 10 -5.95 -16.52 18.23
N GLN A 11 -5.74 -16.35 19.53
CA GLN A 11 -6.28 -15.22 20.29
C GLN A 11 -5.20 -14.17 20.49
N ILE A 12 -5.53 -12.92 20.21
CA ILE A 12 -4.66 -11.79 20.49
C ILE A 12 -5.07 -11.17 21.83
N ARG A 13 -4.12 -11.09 22.74
CA ARG A 13 -4.32 -10.50 24.07
C ARG A 13 -3.43 -9.29 24.28
N VAL A 14 -3.99 -8.25 24.84
CA VAL A 14 -3.22 -7.13 25.37
C VAL A 14 -2.65 -7.58 26.71
N VAL A 15 -1.33 -7.69 26.81
CA VAL A 15 -0.65 -8.11 28.03
C VAL A 15 -0.41 -6.92 28.95
N GLU A 16 0.03 -5.80 28.36
CA GLU A 16 0.38 -4.59 29.08
C GLU A 16 0.25 -3.38 28.16
N VAL A 17 -0.26 -2.27 28.67
CA VAL A 17 -0.26 -0.97 27.97
C VAL A 17 0.01 0.11 29.00
N GLU A 18 1.10 0.84 28.81
CA GLU A 18 1.50 1.94 29.69
C GLU A 18 1.97 3.11 28.82
N GLY A 19 1.17 4.18 28.76
CA GLY A 19 1.45 5.36 27.95
C GLY A 19 1.71 5.01 26.47
N ASN A 20 2.95 5.21 26.04
CA ASN A 20 3.40 4.97 24.67
C ASN A 20 3.95 3.56 24.42
N TYR A 21 3.89 2.67 25.41
CA TYR A 21 4.32 1.30 25.34
C TYR A 21 3.13 0.34 25.32
N GLY A 22 3.21 -0.69 24.48
CA GLY A 22 2.24 -1.77 24.45
C GLY A 22 2.89 -3.12 24.23
N LYS A 23 2.43 -4.13 24.97
CA LYS A 23 2.84 -5.53 24.86
C LYS A 23 1.62 -6.39 24.53
N PHE A 24 1.75 -7.16 23.46
CA PHE A 24 0.69 -7.99 22.91
C PHE A 24 1.16 -9.44 22.82
N ALA A 25 0.27 -10.39 23.03
CA ALA A 25 0.55 -11.81 22.85
C ALA A 25 -0.49 -12.42 21.91
N ALA A 26 -0.02 -13.15 20.89
CA ALA A 26 -0.85 -13.94 19.99
C ALA A 26 -0.54 -15.43 20.19
N GLU A 27 -1.54 -16.20 20.60
CA GLU A 27 -1.43 -17.65 20.85
C GLU A 27 -2.78 -18.36 20.74
N PRO A 28 -2.82 -19.67 20.44
CA PRO A 28 -1.72 -20.47 19.94
C PRO A 28 -1.51 -20.25 18.42
N LEU A 29 -0.26 -20.21 17.98
CA LEU A 29 0.10 -20.14 16.58
C LEU A 29 0.70 -21.46 16.12
N GLU A 30 0.48 -21.86 14.89
CA GLU A 30 1.19 -22.98 14.29
C GLU A 30 2.69 -22.67 14.16
N ARG A 31 3.50 -23.73 14.17
CA ARG A 31 4.96 -23.60 14.12
C ARG A 31 5.44 -22.80 12.90
N GLY A 32 6.26 -21.78 13.15
CA GLY A 32 6.83 -20.88 12.15
C GLY A 32 5.99 -19.60 11.93
N TYR A 33 4.70 -19.59 12.31
CA TYR A 33 3.88 -18.38 12.14
C TYR A 33 4.29 -17.26 13.10
N GLY A 34 4.81 -17.58 14.27
CA GLY A 34 5.28 -16.56 15.23
C GLY A 34 6.34 -15.66 14.61
N VAL A 35 7.35 -16.24 13.97
CA VAL A 35 8.42 -15.47 13.28
C VAL A 35 7.87 -14.73 12.06
N THR A 36 7.01 -15.39 11.27
CA THR A 36 6.42 -14.80 10.05
C THR A 36 5.59 -13.56 10.38
N LEU A 37 4.67 -13.67 11.33
CA LEU A 37 3.80 -12.57 11.72
C LEU A 37 4.58 -11.48 12.47
N GLY A 38 5.46 -11.87 13.40
CA GLY A 38 6.26 -10.93 14.17
C GLY A 38 7.16 -10.06 13.30
N ASN A 39 7.85 -10.67 12.33
CA ASN A 39 8.70 -9.92 11.41
C ASN A 39 7.89 -9.06 10.44
N ALA A 40 6.78 -9.56 9.90
CA ALA A 40 5.90 -8.79 9.01
C ALA A 40 5.33 -7.55 9.73
N LEU A 41 4.79 -7.72 10.92
CA LEU A 41 4.26 -6.62 11.75
C LEU A 41 5.36 -5.62 12.11
N ARG A 42 6.54 -6.10 12.58
CA ARG A 42 7.67 -5.23 12.92
C ARG A 42 8.08 -4.34 11.75
N ARG A 43 8.20 -4.89 10.55
CA ARG A 43 8.59 -4.14 9.35
C ARG A 43 7.56 -3.09 8.99
N VAL A 44 6.29 -3.44 8.99
CA VAL A 44 5.21 -2.51 8.64
C VAL A 44 5.05 -1.41 9.69
N LEU A 45 5.12 -1.76 10.99
CA LEU A 45 5.07 -0.80 12.08
C LEU A 45 6.16 0.27 11.97
N LEU A 46 7.40 -0.11 11.62
CA LEU A 46 8.52 0.82 11.57
C LEU A 46 8.57 1.67 10.29
N SER A 47 7.98 1.20 9.17
CA SER A 47 8.20 1.85 7.88
C SER A 47 6.95 2.35 7.16
N SER A 48 5.76 1.83 7.50
CA SER A 48 4.60 1.98 6.62
C SER A 48 3.44 2.76 7.22
N LEU A 49 3.45 3.01 8.52
CA LEU A 49 2.44 3.83 9.18
C LEU A 49 2.61 5.29 8.77
N PRO A 50 1.51 5.99 8.47
CA PRO A 50 1.56 7.43 8.20
C PRO A 50 1.77 8.22 9.50
N GLY A 51 2.40 9.37 9.37
CA GLY A 51 2.54 10.35 10.41
C GLY A 51 2.81 11.72 9.84
N ALA A 52 2.84 12.75 10.69
CA ALA A 52 3.10 14.12 10.31
C ALA A 52 4.48 14.57 10.84
N ALA A 53 5.18 15.36 10.04
CA ALA A 53 6.46 15.94 10.43
C ALA A 53 6.69 17.30 9.77
N VAL A 54 7.54 18.11 10.39
CA VAL A 54 8.05 19.35 9.78
C VAL A 54 9.04 18.97 8.69
N THR A 55 8.85 19.52 7.49
CA THR A 55 9.67 19.23 6.30
C THR A 55 10.55 20.40 5.89
N SER A 56 10.17 21.61 6.25
CA SER A 56 10.97 22.82 6.04
C SER A 56 10.64 23.88 7.07
N VAL A 57 11.62 24.75 7.31
CA VAL A 57 11.51 25.90 8.22
C VAL A 57 11.98 27.15 7.50
N ARG A 58 11.26 28.24 7.69
CA ARG A 58 11.67 29.58 7.30
C ARG A 58 11.77 30.44 8.55
N ILE A 59 12.97 30.90 8.86
CA ILE A 59 13.26 31.75 10.03
C ILE A 59 13.51 33.18 9.53
N ASP A 60 12.88 34.15 10.16
CA ASP A 60 13.08 35.54 9.79
C ASP A 60 14.57 35.92 9.99
N GLN A 61 15.16 36.71 9.05
CA GLN A 61 16.53 37.14 9.00
C GLN A 61 17.59 36.01 8.85
N VAL A 62 17.18 34.75 8.63
CA VAL A 62 18.08 33.62 8.42
C VAL A 62 17.94 33.11 6.98
N GLN A 63 19.10 32.95 6.30
CA GLN A 63 19.13 32.50 4.91
C GLN A 63 19.63 31.07 4.72
N HIS A 64 20.38 30.53 5.68
CA HIS A 64 20.96 29.18 5.61
C HIS A 64 21.15 28.59 7.02
N GLU A 65 21.30 27.29 7.08
CA GLU A 65 21.38 26.49 8.32
C GLU A 65 22.60 26.78 9.20
N PHE A 66 23.68 27.41 8.66
CA PHE A 66 24.90 27.74 9.39
C PHE A 66 24.89 29.16 9.96
N ALA A 67 23.77 29.84 9.93
CA ALA A 67 23.62 31.16 10.50
C ALA A 67 23.36 31.11 12.02
N ALA A 68 23.58 32.24 12.69
CA ALA A 68 23.10 32.45 14.04
C ALA A 68 21.77 33.21 14.02
N ILE A 69 20.89 32.92 14.96
CA ILE A 69 19.64 33.66 15.14
C ILE A 69 19.91 34.79 16.15
N PRO A 70 19.65 36.07 15.81
CA PRO A 70 19.92 37.17 16.71
C PRO A 70 19.18 37.02 18.05
N HIS A 71 19.90 37.19 19.17
CA HIS A 71 19.36 37.11 20.53
C HIS A 71 18.73 35.74 20.89
N VAL A 72 19.17 34.65 20.25
CA VAL A 72 18.84 33.27 20.57
C VAL A 72 20.13 32.54 20.95
N LYS A 73 20.09 31.76 22.02
CA LYS A 73 21.27 31.01 22.51
C LYS A 73 21.67 29.88 21.56
N GLU A 74 20.67 29.18 21.05
CA GLU A 74 20.82 28.07 20.11
C GLU A 74 21.14 28.63 18.71
N ASP A 75 22.08 28.01 18.02
CA ASP A 75 22.29 28.27 16.61
C ASP A 75 21.15 27.64 15.77
N VAL A 76 21.14 27.93 14.45
CA VAL A 76 20.09 27.37 13.57
C VAL A 76 20.12 25.85 13.55
N MET A 77 21.30 25.23 13.59
CA MET A 77 21.42 23.77 13.58
C MET A 77 20.80 23.14 14.84
N GLU A 78 21.10 23.70 16.04
CA GLU A 78 20.51 23.23 17.29
C GLU A 78 19.01 23.47 17.31
N PHE A 79 18.54 24.62 16.81
CA PHE A 79 17.12 24.90 16.67
C PHE A 79 16.43 23.87 15.75
N LEU A 80 17.02 23.53 14.60
CA LEU A 80 16.48 22.51 13.69
C LEU A 80 16.47 21.11 14.32
N LEU A 81 17.47 20.76 15.14
CA LEU A 81 17.48 19.49 15.89
C LEU A 81 16.34 19.43 16.91
N ASN A 82 15.98 20.54 17.53
CA ASN A 82 14.81 20.64 18.42
C ASN A 82 13.51 20.55 17.61
N VAL A 83 13.41 21.24 16.48
CA VAL A 83 12.24 21.20 15.58
C VAL A 83 11.95 19.79 15.10
N LYS A 84 12.96 18.98 14.80
CA LYS A 84 12.80 17.57 14.41
C LYS A 84 12.13 16.70 15.48
N GLN A 85 12.12 17.14 16.73
CA GLN A 85 11.50 16.43 17.85
C GLN A 85 10.04 16.81 18.08
N ILE A 86 9.49 17.78 17.36
CA ILE A 86 8.06 18.13 17.42
C ILE A 86 7.25 16.92 16.97
N ARG A 87 6.30 16.50 17.81
CA ARG A 87 5.42 15.38 17.54
C ARG A 87 4.03 15.89 17.15
N LEU A 88 3.64 15.59 15.93
CA LEU A 88 2.41 16.08 15.33
C LEU A 88 1.48 14.93 15.03
N ARG A 89 0.26 14.99 15.57
CA ARG A 89 -0.84 14.11 15.18
C ARG A 89 -1.58 14.76 14.02
N ALA A 90 -1.63 14.07 12.88
CA ALA A 90 -2.42 14.51 11.74
C ALA A 90 -3.90 14.10 11.94
N LEU A 91 -4.81 15.04 11.76
CA LEU A 91 -6.26 14.81 11.75
C LEU A 91 -6.80 14.66 10.33
N SER A 92 -6.00 15.03 9.31
CA SER A 92 -6.28 14.84 7.89
C SER A 92 -4.99 14.59 7.10
N GLU A 93 -5.10 14.21 5.83
CA GLU A 93 -3.93 14.02 4.94
C GLU A 93 -3.43 15.33 4.30
N ARG A 94 -4.03 16.47 4.63
CA ARG A 94 -3.68 17.75 4.02
C ARG A 94 -2.41 18.33 4.66
N PRO A 95 -1.53 18.96 3.88
CA PRO A 95 -0.40 19.69 4.44
C PRO A 95 -0.88 20.90 5.24
N GLY A 96 -0.06 21.36 6.19
CA GLY A 96 -0.36 22.53 7.01
C GLY A 96 0.88 23.32 7.34
N ARG A 97 0.72 24.31 8.23
CA ARG A 97 1.80 25.17 8.67
C ARG A 97 1.72 25.38 10.18
N LEU A 98 2.90 25.60 10.78
CA LEU A 98 2.98 26.12 12.13
C LEU A 98 3.66 27.50 12.05
N LEU A 99 3.31 28.40 12.94
CA LEU A 99 3.92 29.71 13.06
C LEU A 99 4.38 29.90 14.50
N LEU A 100 5.65 30.26 14.67
CA LEU A 100 6.25 30.68 15.91
C LEU A 100 6.41 32.21 15.89
N GLU A 101 5.92 32.86 16.94
CA GLU A 101 6.13 34.28 17.19
C GLU A 101 6.45 34.45 18.67
N ALA A 102 7.73 34.57 19.00
CA ALA A 102 8.18 34.78 20.38
C ALA A 102 8.90 36.12 20.51
N GLN A 103 8.66 36.81 21.62
CA GLN A 103 9.28 38.12 21.91
C GLN A 103 9.72 38.21 23.39
N GLY A 104 10.82 38.91 23.65
CA GLY A 104 11.35 39.14 25.01
C GLY A 104 12.19 37.96 25.49
N GLU A 105 12.84 38.12 26.63
CA GLU A 105 13.68 37.09 27.24
C GLU A 105 12.87 35.92 27.77
N GLY A 106 13.28 34.71 27.44
CA GLY A 106 12.59 33.50 27.96
C GLY A 106 12.83 32.24 27.16
N ARG A 107 12.26 31.14 27.67
CA ARG A 107 12.27 29.84 27.02
C ARG A 107 11.11 29.75 26.05
N VAL A 108 11.40 29.33 24.84
CA VAL A 108 10.41 29.05 23.78
C VAL A 108 10.19 27.55 23.67
N THR A 109 8.95 27.12 23.66
CA THR A 109 8.54 25.71 23.61
C THR A 109 7.59 25.44 22.46
N ALA A 110 7.28 24.18 22.20
CA ALA A 110 6.32 23.82 21.18
C ALA A 110 4.87 24.31 21.49
N ALA A 111 4.56 24.66 22.75
CA ALA A 111 3.30 25.29 23.12
C ALA A 111 3.10 26.68 22.51
N ASP A 112 4.20 27.37 22.19
CA ASP A 112 4.16 28.71 21.59
C ASP A 112 3.86 28.69 20.08
N LEU A 113 3.80 27.51 19.47
CA LEU A 113 3.47 27.33 18.06
C LEU A 113 1.97 27.49 17.81
N LYS A 114 1.65 28.35 16.87
CA LYS A 114 0.28 28.47 16.32
C LYS A 114 0.10 27.49 15.19
N VAL A 115 -0.87 26.59 15.30
CA VAL A 115 -1.15 25.55 14.30
C VAL A 115 -2.14 26.07 13.25
N PHE A 116 -1.80 25.99 11.98
CA PHE A 116 -2.67 26.29 10.84
C PHE A 116 -2.83 25.03 9.99
N GLY A 117 -3.95 24.35 10.19
CA GLY A 117 -4.29 23.08 9.55
C GLY A 117 -4.80 22.05 10.56
N ASP A 118 -5.01 20.85 10.07
CA ASP A 118 -5.59 19.75 10.83
C ASP A 118 -4.50 18.95 11.58
N PHE A 119 -3.79 19.60 12.50
CA PHE A 119 -2.70 18.99 13.29
C PHE A 119 -2.84 19.33 14.77
N GLU A 120 -2.35 18.42 15.60
CA GLU A 120 -2.26 18.58 17.06
C GLU A 120 -0.82 18.33 17.51
N ILE A 121 -0.28 19.22 18.36
CA ILE A 121 1.05 19.06 18.97
C ILE A 121 0.91 18.16 20.21
N VAL A 122 1.59 17.02 20.21
CA VAL A 122 1.49 16.01 21.28
C VAL A 122 2.47 16.28 22.43
N ASN A 123 3.56 17.00 22.16
CA ASN A 123 4.61 17.35 23.15
C ASN A 123 4.81 18.87 23.28
N PRO A 124 3.82 19.60 23.80
CA PRO A 124 3.88 21.07 23.90
C PRO A 124 5.02 21.58 24.80
N GLU A 125 5.51 20.77 25.71
CA GLU A 125 6.62 21.09 26.63
C GLU A 125 8.01 21.03 25.96
N LEU A 126 8.10 20.57 24.71
CA LEU A 126 9.34 20.45 23.99
C LEU A 126 10.04 21.81 23.88
N HIS A 127 11.29 21.85 24.32
CA HIS A 127 12.13 23.03 24.16
C HIS A 127 12.50 23.27 22.69
N LEU A 128 12.35 24.48 22.21
CA LEU A 128 12.72 24.88 20.85
C LEU A 128 13.91 25.83 20.84
N ALA A 129 13.85 26.89 21.64
CA ALA A 129 14.87 27.94 21.70
C ALA A 129 14.86 28.68 23.05
N THR A 130 15.93 29.44 23.31
CA THR A 130 16.03 30.35 24.46
C THR A 130 16.36 31.76 23.95
N LEU A 131 15.50 32.71 24.23
CA LEU A 131 15.74 34.13 23.95
C LEU A 131 16.52 34.75 25.13
N ASP A 132 17.61 35.46 24.82
CA ASP A 132 18.57 36.00 25.81
C ASP A 132 18.48 37.51 26.02
N SER A 133 17.54 38.20 25.35
CA SER A 133 17.39 39.64 25.43
C SER A 133 15.92 40.07 25.50
N PRO A 134 15.57 41.13 26.21
CA PRO A 134 14.23 41.73 26.16
C PRO A 134 13.81 42.20 24.77
N ASP A 135 14.76 42.54 23.90
CA ASP A 135 14.53 42.98 22.53
C ASP A 135 14.50 41.79 21.52
N ALA A 136 14.75 40.59 22.00
CA ALA A 136 14.76 39.39 21.17
C ALA A 136 13.38 39.16 20.48
N ARG A 137 13.46 38.78 19.21
CA ARG A 137 12.28 38.37 18.41
C ARG A 137 12.65 37.17 17.59
N LEU A 138 11.86 36.10 17.74
CA LEU A 138 12.00 34.90 16.95
C LEU A 138 10.69 34.66 16.20
N THR A 139 10.74 34.79 14.87
CA THR A 139 9.61 34.45 13.98
C THR A 139 10.05 33.35 13.06
N ALA A 140 9.31 32.24 13.06
CA ALA A 140 9.59 31.10 12.21
C ALA A 140 8.30 30.47 11.68
N GLU A 141 8.28 30.15 10.39
CA GLU A 141 7.21 29.43 9.71
C GLU A 141 7.68 28.01 9.38
N PHE A 142 6.87 27.01 9.72
CA PHE A 142 7.18 25.61 9.50
C PHE A 142 6.17 25.00 8.54
N THR A 143 6.66 24.30 7.52
CA THR A 143 5.80 23.49 6.65
C THR A 143 5.66 22.10 7.24
N VAL A 144 4.41 21.64 7.38
CA VAL A 144 4.08 20.30 7.90
C VAL A 144 3.47 19.48 6.79
N GLU A 145 3.95 18.27 6.63
CA GLU A 145 3.41 17.30 5.67
C GLU A 145 3.09 15.98 6.35
N VAL A 146 2.21 15.22 5.72
CA VAL A 146 1.92 13.83 6.08
C VAL A 146 2.72 12.90 5.16
N GLY A 147 3.39 11.93 5.74
CA GLY A 147 4.22 11.00 4.98
C GLY A 147 4.40 9.67 5.72
N ARG A 148 5.37 8.86 5.27
CA ARG A 148 5.70 7.57 5.86
C ARG A 148 7.20 7.39 5.99
N GLY A 149 7.63 6.70 7.05
CA GLY A 149 9.02 6.38 7.28
C GLY A 149 9.89 7.63 7.53
N TYR A 150 10.99 7.74 6.82
CA TYR A 150 11.96 8.84 6.94
C TYR A 150 12.27 9.44 5.57
N ARG A 151 12.27 10.78 5.52
CA ARG A 151 12.66 11.54 4.34
C ARG A 151 13.81 12.49 4.72
N PRO A 152 15.03 12.28 4.18
CA PRO A 152 16.14 13.18 4.43
C PRO A 152 15.85 14.56 3.82
N ALA A 153 16.42 15.61 4.44
CA ALA A 153 16.42 16.94 3.88
C ALA A 153 17.17 16.92 2.54
N GLN A 154 16.51 17.36 1.47
CA GLN A 154 17.13 17.49 0.16
C GLN A 154 17.32 18.96 -0.15
N SER A 155 18.57 19.34 -0.39
CA SER A 155 18.93 20.66 -0.90
C SER A 155 19.08 20.56 -2.42
N ASP A 156 17.97 20.57 -3.14
CA ASP A 156 17.95 20.37 -4.61
C ASP A 156 18.52 21.56 -5.40
N GLY A 157 19.16 22.53 -4.73
CA GLY A 157 19.73 23.73 -5.38
C GLY A 157 18.70 24.66 -6.07
N GLN A 158 17.43 24.24 -6.11
CA GLN A 158 16.29 25.01 -6.66
C GLN A 158 15.36 25.56 -5.56
N GLY A 159 15.73 25.38 -4.28
CA GLY A 159 14.94 25.84 -3.14
C GLY A 159 14.77 27.35 -3.11
N VAL A 160 13.64 27.80 -2.55
CA VAL A 160 13.38 29.22 -2.28
C VAL A 160 14.40 29.71 -1.24
N ILE A 161 15.10 30.79 -1.53
CA ILE A 161 16.09 31.38 -0.61
C ILE A 161 15.42 31.67 0.74
N GLY A 162 16.08 31.25 1.85
CA GLY A 162 15.57 31.41 3.21
C GLY A 162 14.61 30.30 3.68
N VAL A 163 14.31 29.30 2.85
CA VAL A 163 13.62 28.07 3.28
C VAL A 163 14.65 26.97 3.52
N ILE A 164 14.76 26.52 4.76
CA ILE A 164 15.72 25.51 5.19
C ILE A 164 14.99 24.16 5.24
N PRO A 165 15.41 23.17 4.44
CA PRO A 165 14.82 21.84 4.50
C PRO A 165 15.20 21.11 5.79
N VAL A 166 14.30 20.32 6.34
CA VAL A 166 14.49 19.56 7.58
C VAL A 166 14.22 18.08 7.30
N ASP A 167 15.05 17.21 7.87
CA ASP A 167 14.79 15.77 7.82
C ASP A 167 13.46 15.45 8.51
N ALA A 168 12.58 14.80 7.80
CA ALA A 168 11.24 14.47 8.29
C ALA A 168 11.15 13.00 8.75
N ILE A 169 10.89 12.79 10.04
CA ILE A 169 10.64 11.48 10.64
C ILE A 169 9.14 11.33 10.79
N PHE A 170 8.49 10.71 9.80
CA PHE A 170 7.04 10.51 9.78
C PHE A 170 6.59 9.33 10.63
N SER A 171 7.47 8.31 10.83
CA SER A 171 7.08 7.10 11.57
C SER A 171 6.68 7.41 13.01
N PRO A 172 5.41 7.10 13.41
CA PRO A 172 4.96 7.30 14.78
C PRO A 172 5.46 6.20 15.72
N VAL A 173 6.07 5.14 15.20
CA VAL A 173 6.61 4.01 15.96
C VAL A 173 8.12 4.15 16.09
N ARG A 174 8.61 4.18 17.32
CA ARG A 174 10.04 4.37 17.65
C ARG A 174 10.81 3.07 17.74
N LYS A 175 10.18 2.04 18.31
CA LYS A 175 10.83 0.75 18.54
C LYS A 175 9.79 -0.37 18.49
N VAL A 176 10.17 -1.51 17.91
CA VAL A 176 9.39 -2.74 17.92
C VAL A 176 10.30 -3.90 18.20
N ASN A 177 9.92 -4.72 19.19
CA ASN A 177 10.55 -6.03 19.45
C ASN A 177 9.50 -7.12 19.33
N PHE A 178 9.95 -8.33 19.02
CA PHE A 178 9.13 -9.52 19.17
C PHE A 178 9.96 -10.71 19.61
N THR A 179 9.33 -11.60 20.35
CA THR A 179 9.88 -12.90 20.75
C THR A 179 8.86 -13.99 20.46
N VAL A 180 9.36 -15.19 20.18
CA VAL A 180 8.52 -16.36 19.92
C VAL A 180 8.86 -17.42 20.95
N GLU A 181 7.85 -17.90 21.64
CA GLU A 181 7.93 -18.88 22.72
C GLU A 181 7.16 -20.14 22.31
N ASN A 182 7.64 -21.34 22.72
CA ASN A 182 6.86 -22.55 22.53
C ASN A 182 5.74 -22.65 23.57
N VAL A 183 4.55 -23.01 23.14
CA VAL A 183 3.37 -23.16 24.00
C VAL A 183 2.77 -24.56 23.84
N ARG A 184 2.29 -25.12 24.95
CA ARG A 184 1.58 -26.40 24.95
C ARG A 184 0.06 -26.16 24.94
N VAL A 185 -0.61 -26.79 24.00
CA VAL A 185 -2.07 -26.84 23.94
C VAL A 185 -2.53 -28.28 24.04
N GLY A 186 -3.12 -28.66 25.16
CA GLY A 186 -3.49 -30.05 25.44
C GLY A 186 -2.28 -31.00 25.43
N GLN A 187 -2.28 -31.97 24.54
CA GLN A 187 -1.14 -32.93 24.34
C GLN A 187 -0.11 -32.46 23.31
N ILE A 188 -0.39 -31.37 22.59
CA ILE A 188 0.44 -30.87 21.50
C ILE A 188 1.39 -29.79 22.06
N THR A 189 2.69 -29.93 21.85
CA THR A 189 3.73 -29.02 22.36
C THR A 189 4.36 -28.16 21.26
N ASN A 190 3.82 -28.20 20.05
CA ASN A 190 4.43 -27.58 18.87
C ASN A 190 3.82 -26.22 18.50
N TYR A 191 2.96 -25.67 19.35
CA TYR A 191 2.40 -24.32 19.14
C TYR A 191 3.38 -23.24 19.58
N GLU A 192 3.21 -22.06 19.00
CA GLU A 192 4.01 -20.88 19.31
C GLU A 192 3.13 -19.78 19.92
N ARG A 193 3.76 -18.97 20.76
CA ARG A 193 3.27 -17.69 21.24
C ARG A 193 4.15 -16.60 20.68
N LEU A 194 3.57 -15.68 19.94
CA LEU A 194 4.21 -14.44 19.56
C LEU A 194 3.98 -13.40 20.64
N VAL A 195 5.05 -12.84 21.19
CA VAL A 195 5.01 -11.66 22.06
C VAL A 195 5.55 -10.48 21.26
N LEU A 196 4.74 -9.44 21.08
CA LEU A 196 5.08 -8.22 20.32
C LEU A 196 5.09 -7.03 21.26
N GLU A 197 6.18 -6.26 21.27
CA GLU A 197 6.36 -5.06 22.07
C GLU A 197 6.52 -3.85 21.13
N VAL A 198 5.73 -2.80 21.35
CA VAL A 198 5.68 -1.61 20.50
C VAL A 198 5.82 -0.35 21.36
N TRP A 199 6.73 0.55 20.94
CA TRP A 199 6.90 1.88 21.53
C TRP A 199 6.54 2.93 20.47
N THR A 200 5.56 3.76 20.77
CA THR A 200 5.14 4.88 19.93
C THR A 200 5.73 6.18 20.42
N ASP A 201 5.54 7.24 19.68
CA ASP A 201 5.93 8.60 20.08
C ASP A 201 4.80 9.39 20.75
N GLY A 202 3.62 8.77 20.90
CA GLY A 202 2.43 9.36 21.51
C GLY A 202 1.44 9.97 20.51
N THR A 203 1.79 10.04 19.22
CA THR A 203 0.86 10.51 18.18
C THR A 203 -0.19 9.44 17.83
N ILE A 204 0.12 8.18 18.09
CA ILE A 204 -0.77 7.02 17.95
C ILE A 204 -0.65 6.12 19.18
N THR A 205 -1.72 5.43 19.56
CA THR A 205 -1.64 4.43 20.62
C THR A 205 -0.96 3.14 20.13
N PRO A 206 -0.29 2.36 20.99
CA PRO A 206 0.30 1.08 20.59
C PRO A 206 -0.71 0.11 19.98
N GLN A 207 -1.95 0.09 20.51
CA GLN A 207 -3.03 -0.76 20.00
C GLN A 207 -3.42 -0.36 18.56
N ASP A 208 -3.67 0.93 18.36
CA ASP A 208 -4.05 1.45 17.03
C ASP A 208 -2.93 1.25 16.01
N ALA A 209 -1.66 1.40 16.44
CA ALA A 209 -0.51 1.15 15.60
C ALA A 209 -0.46 -0.31 15.10
N VAL A 210 -0.69 -1.29 16.02
CA VAL A 210 -0.72 -2.72 15.66
C VAL A 210 -1.90 -3.03 14.77
N ALA A 211 -3.09 -2.52 15.08
CA ALA A 211 -4.30 -2.71 14.26
C ALA A 211 -4.11 -2.15 12.84
N TYR A 212 -3.58 -0.95 12.72
CA TYR A 212 -3.31 -0.31 11.43
C TYR A 212 -2.24 -1.07 10.61
N ALA A 213 -1.19 -1.57 11.28
CA ALA A 213 -0.18 -2.39 10.62
C ALA A 213 -0.76 -3.71 10.09
N ALA A 214 -1.65 -4.35 10.87
CA ALA A 214 -2.34 -5.57 10.44
C ALA A 214 -3.25 -5.30 9.22
N GLU A 215 -3.98 -4.19 9.21
CA GLU A 215 -4.83 -3.77 8.08
C GLU A 215 -4.00 -3.52 6.80
N ILE A 216 -2.82 -2.90 6.93
CA ILE A 216 -1.90 -2.72 5.79
C ILE A 216 -1.48 -4.09 5.23
N LEU A 217 -1.10 -5.04 6.10
CA LEU A 217 -0.69 -6.39 5.69
C LEU A 217 -1.83 -7.14 5.03
N GLU A 218 -3.03 -7.11 5.60
CA GLU A 218 -4.23 -7.73 5.02
C GLU A 218 -4.48 -7.22 3.60
N ARG A 219 -4.47 -5.89 3.41
CA ARG A 219 -4.65 -5.24 2.10
C ARG A 219 -3.59 -5.69 1.08
N GLN A 220 -2.33 -5.85 1.51
CA GLN A 220 -1.26 -6.31 0.62
C GLN A 220 -1.43 -7.79 0.27
N PHE A 221 -1.69 -8.66 1.25
CA PHE A 221 -1.91 -10.09 1.00
C PHE A 221 -3.17 -10.37 0.19
N ALA A 222 -4.24 -9.58 0.34
CA ALA A 222 -5.46 -9.72 -0.44
C ALA A 222 -5.21 -9.66 -1.96
N ARG A 223 -4.20 -8.91 -2.41
CA ARG A 223 -3.81 -8.83 -3.83
C ARG A 223 -3.31 -10.17 -4.37
N PHE A 224 -2.64 -10.97 -3.55
CA PHE A 224 -2.13 -12.29 -3.94
C PHE A 224 -3.25 -13.34 -4.09
N LYS A 225 -4.40 -13.17 -3.44
CA LYS A 225 -5.57 -14.05 -3.62
C LYS A 225 -6.06 -14.09 -5.08
N GLY A 226 -5.75 -13.06 -5.87
CA GLY A 226 -6.15 -12.97 -7.29
C GLY A 226 -5.22 -13.68 -8.26
N VAL A 227 -4.01 -14.08 -7.85
CA VAL A 227 -3.01 -14.66 -8.77
C VAL A 227 -3.52 -15.93 -9.44
N GLY A 228 -4.13 -16.86 -8.68
CA GLY A 228 -4.72 -18.08 -9.23
C GLY A 228 -5.94 -17.82 -10.12
N ARG A 229 -6.76 -16.80 -9.79
CA ARG A 229 -7.93 -16.43 -10.59
C ARG A 229 -7.56 -15.72 -11.90
N ALA A 230 -6.45 -14.98 -11.92
CA ALA A 230 -5.97 -14.35 -13.15
C ALA A 230 -5.50 -15.39 -14.17
N VAL A 231 -4.87 -16.49 -13.72
CA VAL A 231 -4.46 -17.60 -14.60
C VAL A 231 -5.69 -18.32 -15.16
N VAL A 232 -6.73 -18.55 -14.35
CA VAL A 232 -7.99 -19.17 -14.81
C VAL A 232 -8.74 -18.24 -15.78
N ARG A 233 -8.80 -16.92 -15.48
CA ARG A 233 -9.41 -15.96 -16.42
C ARG A 233 -8.62 -15.77 -17.71
N THR A 234 -7.28 -15.85 -17.67
CA THR A 234 -6.48 -15.83 -18.90
C THR A 234 -6.61 -17.12 -19.70
N THR A 235 -6.87 -18.25 -19.05
CA THR A 235 -7.07 -19.54 -19.76
C THR A 235 -8.49 -19.63 -20.34
N GLU A 236 -9.52 -19.19 -19.60
CA GLU A 236 -10.88 -19.13 -20.12
C GLU A 236 -11.07 -18.02 -21.17
N ALA A 237 -10.45 -16.85 -21.00
CA ALA A 237 -10.46 -15.80 -22.00
C ALA A 237 -9.58 -16.13 -23.23
N ARG A 238 -8.56 -16.99 -23.09
CA ARG A 238 -7.73 -17.44 -24.21
C ARG A 238 -8.28 -18.67 -24.92
N THR A 239 -9.17 -19.44 -24.31
CA THR A 239 -9.91 -20.52 -24.98
C THR A 239 -11.02 -19.99 -25.90
N SER A 240 -11.48 -18.73 -25.67
CA SER A 240 -12.42 -18.06 -26.57
C SER A 240 -11.76 -17.08 -27.56
N ALA A 241 -10.51 -16.69 -27.34
CA ALA A 241 -9.75 -15.88 -28.29
C ALA A 241 -8.86 -16.77 -29.19
N ARG A 242 -9.45 -17.63 -30.00
CA ARG A 242 -8.79 -18.05 -31.23
C ARG A 242 -8.65 -16.79 -32.08
N ILE A 243 -7.42 -16.31 -32.22
CA ILE A 243 -7.09 -15.21 -33.12
C ILE A 243 -7.47 -15.69 -34.52
N LEU A 244 -8.69 -15.36 -34.95
CA LEU A 244 -9.08 -15.58 -36.33
C LEU A 244 -8.08 -14.82 -37.22
N PRO A 245 -7.61 -15.43 -38.31
CA PRO A 245 -6.77 -14.70 -39.26
C PRO A 245 -7.42 -13.36 -39.62
N PRO A 246 -6.66 -12.27 -39.76
CA PRO A 246 -7.21 -10.92 -39.97
C PRO A 246 -8.22 -10.81 -41.12
N HIS A 247 -8.06 -11.65 -42.14
CA HIS A 247 -8.99 -11.71 -43.28
C HIS A 247 -10.35 -12.35 -42.92
N ILE A 248 -10.39 -13.29 -41.98
CA ILE A 248 -11.63 -13.92 -41.45
C ILE A 248 -12.30 -13.00 -40.42
N TYR A 249 -11.49 -12.35 -39.58
CA TYR A 249 -12.00 -11.41 -38.58
C TYR A 249 -12.81 -10.28 -39.21
N SER A 250 -12.36 -9.76 -40.35
CA SER A 250 -12.99 -8.64 -41.05
C SER A 250 -14.13 -9.01 -41.99
N LEU A 251 -14.47 -10.31 -42.13
CA LEU A 251 -15.60 -10.74 -42.95
C LEU A 251 -16.93 -10.20 -42.34
N PRO A 252 -17.85 -9.73 -43.19
CA PRO A 252 -19.16 -9.27 -42.76
C PRO A 252 -20.02 -10.46 -42.29
N ILE A 253 -20.89 -10.24 -41.27
CA ILE A 253 -21.78 -11.28 -40.73
C ILE A 253 -22.78 -11.80 -41.75
N GLU A 254 -23.03 -11.11 -42.84
CA GLU A 254 -23.83 -11.52 -44.00
C GLU A 254 -23.37 -12.85 -44.60
N GLU A 255 -22.07 -13.16 -44.55
CA GLU A 255 -21.50 -14.39 -45.06
C GLU A 255 -21.83 -15.66 -44.24
N LEU A 256 -22.32 -15.47 -43.04
CA LEU A 256 -22.76 -16.59 -42.19
C LEU A 256 -24.13 -17.15 -42.58
N ASN A 257 -24.84 -16.52 -43.51
CA ASN A 257 -26.18 -16.92 -43.97
C ASN A 257 -27.17 -17.18 -42.78
N LEU A 258 -27.19 -16.24 -41.85
CA LEU A 258 -28.06 -16.28 -40.68
C LEU A 258 -29.52 -15.94 -41.04
N SER A 259 -30.47 -16.40 -40.24
CA SER A 259 -31.85 -15.96 -40.39
C SER A 259 -31.99 -14.45 -40.25
N LEU A 260 -32.96 -13.86 -40.96
CA LEU A 260 -33.22 -12.41 -40.88
C LEU A 260 -33.39 -11.89 -39.46
N ARG A 261 -33.93 -12.71 -38.56
CA ARG A 261 -34.12 -12.39 -37.16
C ARG A 261 -32.79 -12.28 -36.41
N THR A 262 -31.94 -13.30 -36.56
CA THR A 262 -30.59 -13.35 -35.92
C THR A 262 -29.70 -12.27 -36.46
N TYR A 263 -29.65 -12.08 -37.77
CA TYR A 263 -28.91 -11.03 -38.43
C TYR A 263 -29.30 -9.61 -37.95
N ASN A 264 -30.63 -9.33 -37.95
CA ASN A 264 -31.08 -8.00 -37.53
C ASN A 264 -30.81 -7.72 -36.03
N ALA A 265 -30.81 -8.74 -35.18
CA ALA A 265 -30.50 -8.59 -33.76
C ALA A 265 -28.99 -8.25 -33.57
N LEU A 266 -28.08 -8.94 -34.27
CA LEU A 266 -26.64 -8.65 -34.23
C LEU A 266 -26.33 -7.27 -34.80
N LYS A 267 -26.93 -6.89 -35.93
CA LYS A 267 -26.74 -5.57 -36.54
C LYS A 267 -27.19 -4.42 -35.65
N ARG A 268 -28.31 -4.58 -34.92
CA ARG A 268 -28.78 -3.58 -33.94
C ARG A 268 -27.87 -3.47 -32.73
N ALA A 269 -27.15 -4.52 -32.37
CA ALA A 269 -26.13 -4.54 -31.35
C ALA A 269 -24.76 -4.04 -31.86
N ASN A 270 -24.70 -3.52 -33.10
CA ASN A 270 -23.49 -3.02 -33.76
C ASN A 270 -22.42 -4.09 -33.96
N ILE A 271 -22.83 -5.36 -34.09
CA ILE A 271 -21.98 -6.50 -34.43
C ILE A 271 -22.12 -6.71 -35.95
N THR A 272 -21.08 -6.31 -36.71
CA THR A 272 -21.12 -6.33 -38.16
C THR A 272 -20.09 -7.26 -38.81
N LYS A 273 -19.12 -7.75 -38.00
CA LYS A 273 -18.04 -8.63 -38.43
C LYS A 273 -18.10 -9.98 -37.74
N VAL A 274 -17.63 -11.00 -38.43
CA VAL A 274 -17.54 -12.37 -37.93
C VAL A 274 -16.65 -12.43 -36.66
N GLY A 275 -15.53 -11.71 -36.65
CA GLY A 275 -14.63 -11.65 -35.50
C GLY A 275 -15.32 -11.09 -34.23
N GLU A 276 -16.09 -10.03 -34.40
CA GLU A 276 -16.87 -9.42 -33.29
C GLU A 276 -17.92 -10.39 -32.71
N ALA A 277 -18.51 -11.24 -33.54
CA ALA A 277 -19.48 -12.23 -33.10
C ALA A 277 -18.82 -13.43 -32.38
N VAL A 278 -17.59 -13.79 -32.77
CA VAL A 278 -16.81 -14.88 -32.15
C VAL A 278 -16.22 -14.45 -30.79
N GLU A 279 -15.83 -13.19 -30.63
CA GLU A 279 -15.27 -12.64 -29.39
C GLU A 279 -16.30 -12.49 -28.26
N ARG A 280 -17.60 -12.41 -28.59
CA ARG A 280 -18.66 -12.26 -27.58
C ARG A 280 -18.96 -13.57 -26.86
N SER A 281 -19.12 -13.49 -25.55
CA SER A 281 -19.57 -14.60 -24.74
C SER A 281 -21.06 -14.92 -25.01
N ASP A 282 -21.47 -16.15 -24.71
CA ASP A 282 -22.88 -16.57 -24.86
C ASP A 282 -23.82 -15.70 -24.03
N ASP A 283 -23.41 -15.31 -22.83
CA ASP A 283 -24.15 -14.42 -21.94
C ASP A 283 -24.32 -13.00 -22.52
N GLU A 284 -23.26 -12.45 -23.13
CA GLU A 284 -23.31 -11.15 -23.80
C GLU A 284 -24.23 -11.18 -25.02
N LEU A 285 -24.20 -12.28 -25.80
CA LEU A 285 -25.05 -12.45 -26.95
C LEU A 285 -26.53 -12.64 -26.54
N LEU A 286 -26.81 -13.38 -25.48
CA LEU A 286 -28.17 -13.56 -24.93
C LEU A 286 -28.74 -12.28 -24.30
N ALA A 287 -27.87 -11.32 -23.88
CA ALA A 287 -28.29 -10.02 -23.37
C ALA A 287 -28.80 -9.09 -24.50
N ILE A 288 -28.55 -9.41 -25.77
CA ILE A 288 -29.00 -8.62 -26.90
C ILE A 288 -30.53 -8.72 -27.06
N ARG A 289 -31.18 -7.57 -27.17
CA ARG A 289 -32.65 -7.51 -27.34
C ARG A 289 -33.09 -8.27 -28.59
N ASN A 290 -34.01 -9.22 -28.44
CA ASN A 290 -34.54 -10.14 -29.47
C ASN A 290 -33.55 -11.20 -29.98
N PHE A 291 -32.44 -11.44 -29.28
CA PHE A 291 -31.50 -12.54 -29.55
C PHE A 291 -31.70 -13.60 -28.46
N GLY A 292 -32.25 -14.76 -28.82
CA GLY A 292 -32.57 -15.84 -27.89
C GLY A 292 -31.67 -17.06 -28.09
N ARG A 293 -31.88 -18.12 -27.25
CA ARG A 293 -31.11 -19.37 -27.33
C ARG A 293 -31.08 -19.99 -28.74
N LYS A 294 -32.21 -20.00 -29.48
CA LYS A 294 -32.25 -20.50 -30.85
C LYS A 294 -31.37 -19.70 -31.82
N SER A 295 -31.29 -18.39 -31.64
CA SER A 295 -30.39 -17.50 -32.43
C SER A 295 -28.95 -17.74 -32.10
N LEU A 296 -28.63 -18.05 -30.82
CA LEU A 296 -27.29 -18.39 -30.38
C LEU A 296 -26.85 -19.74 -30.98
N GLU A 297 -27.69 -20.74 -30.91
CA GLU A 297 -27.45 -22.06 -31.51
C GLU A 297 -27.22 -21.97 -33.02
N GLU A 298 -28.06 -21.22 -33.74
CA GLU A 298 -27.90 -20.95 -35.17
C GLU A 298 -26.55 -20.27 -35.48
N LEU A 299 -26.18 -19.23 -34.73
CA LEU A 299 -24.91 -18.52 -34.89
C LEU A 299 -23.73 -19.47 -34.66
N ARG A 300 -23.72 -20.20 -33.54
CA ARG A 300 -22.63 -21.14 -33.20
C ARG A 300 -22.52 -22.27 -34.22
N GLN A 301 -23.63 -22.81 -34.70
CA GLN A 301 -23.65 -23.82 -35.75
C GLN A 301 -23.05 -23.29 -37.06
N ARG A 302 -23.45 -22.11 -37.54
CA ARG A 302 -22.90 -21.51 -38.76
C ARG A 302 -21.42 -21.19 -38.67
N LEU A 303 -20.96 -20.76 -37.49
CA LEU A 303 -19.53 -20.53 -37.26
C LEU A 303 -18.73 -21.83 -37.30
N ARG A 304 -19.26 -22.95 -36.81
CA ARG A 304 -18.66 -24.30 -36.91
C ARG A 304 -18.65 -24.80 -38.35
N GLU A 305 -19.76 -24.73 -39.06
CA GLU A 305 -19.88 -25.14 -40.49
C GLU A 305 -18.85 -24.42 -41.36
N LYS A 306 -18.51 -23.21 -41.03
CA LYS A 306 -17.47 -22.41 -41.73
C LYS A 306 -16.05 -22.64 -41.20
N GLY A 307 -15.87 -23.49 -40.14
CA GLY A 307 -14.58 -23.78 -39.54
C GLY A 307 -14.03 -22.64 -38.67
N TYR A 308 -14.85 -21.66 -38.26
CA TYR A 308 -14.46 -20.53 -37.43
C TYR A 308 -14.55 -20.85 -35.94
N LEU A 309 -15.22 -21.95 -35.54
CA LEU A 309 -15.25 -22.52 -34.20
C LEU A 309 -14.96 -24.03 -34.25
N PRO A 310 -14.31 -24.62 -33.22
CA PRO A 310 -14.08 -26.07 -33.12
C PRO A 310 -15.37 -26.82 -32.88
N ASP A 311 -15.40 -28.08 -33.33
CA ASP A 311 -16.50 -29.01 -33.04
C ASP A 311 -16.53 -29.41 -31.55
N GLU A 312 -17.70 -29.69 -31.00
CA GLU A 312 -17.93 -29.99 -29.57
C GLU A 312 -17.18 -31.24 -29.02
N GLY A 313 -16.43 -31.96 -29.85
CA GLY A 313 -15.69 -33.17 -29.50
C GLY A 313 -14.19 -33.02 -29.25
N GLU A 314 -13.57 -31.91 -29.58
CA GLU A 314 -12.09 -31.76 -29.53
C GLU A 314 -11.56 -30.99 -28.29
N ALA A 315 -12.38 -30.66 -27.31
CA ALA A 315 -11.97 -29.94 -26.11
C ALA A 315 -11.31 -30.81 -25.01
N ALA A 316 -10.96 -32.06 -25.28
CA ALA A 316 -10.31 -32.96 -24.32
C ALA A 316 -9.08 -33.66 -24.92
N GLY A 317 -8.04 -32.89 -25.19
CA GLY A 317 -6.73 -33.41 -25.61
C GLY A 317 -5.61 -32.67 -24.91
N SER A 318 -5.24 -33.16 -23.73
CA SER A 318 -4.10 -32.67 -22.95
C SER A 318 -2.78 -32.93 -23.67
N ALA A 319 -2.09 -31.90 -24.13
CA ALA A 319 -0.66 -31.95 -24.37
C ALA A 319 0.09 -31.60 -23.08
N PRO A 320 1.13 -32.35 -22.70
CA PRO A 320 1.89 -32.06 -21.50
C PRO A 320 2.71 -30.78 -21.69
N LEU A 321 2.65 -29.90 -20.69
CA LEU A 321 3.48 -28.70 -20.60
C LEU A 321 4.94 -29.12 -20.42
N THR A 322 5.75 -29.04 -21.45
CA THR A 322 7.21 -29.05 -21.34
C THR A 322 7.62 -27.66 -20.83
N TYR A 323 8.14 -27.64 -19.61
CA TYR A 323 8.87 -26.52 -19.05
C TYR A 323 10.17 -26.35 -19.84
N THR A 324 10.29 -25.33 -20.64
CA THR A 324 11.59 -24.88 -21.11
C THR A 324 12.21 -24.07 -19.99
N ALA A 325 13.28 -24.61 -19.41
CA ALA A 325 14.16 -23.88 -18.51
C ALA A 325 14.68 -22.61 -19.21
N TYR A 326 14.86 -21.55 -18.41
CA TYR A 326 15.57 -20.35 -18.85
C TYR A 326 16.93 -20.73 -19.42
N PRO A 327 17.39 -20.13 -20.51
CA PRO A 327 18.76 -20.31 -20.93
C PRO A 327 19.71 -19.77 -19.86
N ASP A 328 20.69 -20.58 -19.49
CA ASP A 328 21.79 -20.22 -18.62
C ASP A 328 22.51 -18.99 -19.18
N GLU A 329 22.80 -18.01 -18.33
CA GLU A 329 23.68 -16.89 -18.68
C GLU A 329 25.08 -17.46 -19.02
N PRO A 330 25.79 -16.92 -20.00
CA PRO A 330 27.13 -17.36 -20.33
C PRO A 330 28.10 -17.01 -19.19
N GLU A 331 28.84 -18.02 -18.73
CA GLU A 331 29.98 -17.85 -17.84
C GLU A 331 31.02 -16.93 -18.53
N GLU A 332 31.31 -15.78 -17.89
CA GLU A 332 32.45 -14.95 -18.28
C GLU A 332 33.74 -15.74 -17.96
N GLU A 333 34.42 -16.16 -18.99
CA GLU A 333 35.80 -16.66 -18.89
C GLU A 333 36.71 -15.53 -18.44
N GLU A 334 37.26 -15.62 -17.21
CA GLU A 334 38.43 -14.85 -16.79
C GLU A 334 39.64 -15.32 -17.58
N GLU A 335 40.08 -14.54 -18.52
CA GLU A 335 41.45 -14.63 -19.09
C GLU A 335 42.42 -13.72 -18.31
N GLY A 336 43.47 -14.38 -17.76
CA GLY A 336 44.85 -13.96 -17.63
C GLY A 336 45.25 -12.88 -16.63
#